data_511a9cdcb02b4e8e00803e79b5bd4389
#
_entry.id   511a9cdcb02b4e8e00803e79b5bd4389
#
_cell.length_a   1.000
_cell.length_b   1.000
_cell.length_c   1.000
_cell.angle_alpha   90.00
_cell.angle_beta   90.00
_cell.angle_gamma   90.00
#
_symmetry.space_group_name_H-M   'P 1'
#
loop_
_entity.id
_entity.type
_entity.pdbx_description
1 polymer ?
#
loop_
_entity_poly.entity_id
_entity_poly.type
_entity_poly.pdbx_seq_one_letter_code
_entity_poly.pdbx_strand_id
1 'polypeptide(L)'
;MVKLFKLKTMPVPAIRLSRLTKRYGNFQAINDVSLEVSEGDFVGFLGPNGAGKTTTIHCITGLSNFQAGSIEVFGMDVVKDYRRTRPLIGLCPQEFNLDPFLTIENILVYQAGYFGVPKIDAVKRARALLHHFRLDEKKNLDFRKLSGGMKRRLLLCRALVHDPKILILDEPTAGADLELRHHIWNYLQELNHQGKTIFLTTHYMEEAERLSKTIMIIDKGKIVHSGTKEALTKDQSLEKRFLELTKAAADD
;
A
#
# COMPACT_ATOMS: atom_id res chain seq x y z
N MET A 1 -40.07 29.66 -7.25
CA MET A 1 -39.62 28.54 -6.42
C MET A 1 -38.49 27.84 -7.18
N VAL A 2 -37.25 28.28 -6.96
CA VAL A 2 -36.05 27.78 -7.69
C VAL A 2 -35.55 26.53 -6.98
N LYS A 3 -35.68 25.35 -7.61
CA LYS A 3 -35.08 24.10 -7.13
C LYS A 3 -33.55 24.24 -7.21
N LEU A 4 -32.91 24.46 -6.06
CA LEU A 4 -31.46 24.28 -5.93
C LEU A 4 -31.14 22.80 -6.26
N PHE A 5 -30.54 22.56 -7.42
CA PHE A 5 -29.86 21.33 -7.71
C PHE A 5 -28.68 21.21 -6.74
N LYS A 6 -28.79 20.35 -5.71
CA LYS A 6 -27.64 19.89 -4.94
C LYS A 6 -26.72 19.18 -5.93
N LEU A 7 -25.66 19.87 -6.33
CA LEU A 7 -24.51 19.22 -6.99
C LEU A 7 -24.04 18.10 -6.05
N LYS A 8 -24.21 16.86 -6.47
CA LYS A 8 -23.61 15.71 -5.81
C LYS A 8 -22.09 15.89 -5.93
N THR A 9 -21.47 16.45 -4.88
CA THR A 9 -20.00 16.49 -4.80
C THR A 9 -19.53 15.04 -4.88
N MET A 10 -18.78 14.70 -5.93
CA MET A 10 -18.17 13.39 -6.03
C MET A 10 -17.25 13.20 -4.82
N PRO A 11 -17.28 12.04 -4.17
CA PRO A 11 -16.44 11.79 -3.01
C PRO A 11 -14.96 11.98 -3.40
N VAL A 12 -14.23 12.70 -2.55
CA VAL A 12 -12.79 12.92 -2.76
C VAL A 12 -12.08 11.57 -2.64
N PRO A 13 -11.31 11.13 -3.65
CA PRO A 13 -10.61 9.85 -3.57
C PRO A 13 -9.55 9.86 -2.47
N ALA A 14 -9.28 8.69 -1.88
CA ALA A 14 -8.22 8.53 -0.90
C ALA A 14 -6.84 8.78 -1.53
N ILE A 15 -6.64 8.31 -2.77
CA ILE A 15 -5.42 8.56 -3.55
C ILE A 15 -5.84 8.94 -4.98
N ARG A 16 -5.24 9.99 -5.53
CA ARG A 16 -5.36 10.36 -6.95
C ARG A 16 -3.98 10.64 -7.52
N LEU A 17 -3.65 9.98 -8.62
CA LEU A 17 -2.51 10.28 -9.46
C LEU A 17 -3.02 10.87 -10.77
N SER A 18 -2.41 11.96 -11.23
CA SER A 18 -2.77 12.62 -12.49
C SER A 18 -1.52 12.80 -13.34
N ARG A 19 -1.43 12.06 -14.45
CA ARG A 19 -0.36 12.08 -15.44
C ARG A 19 1.04 11.99 -14.83
N LEU A 20 1.19 11.11 -13.84
CA LEU A 20 2.45 10.93 -13.12
C LEU A 20 3.54 10.39 -14.05
N THR A 21 4.69 11.05 -14.05
CA THR A 21 5.87 10.61 -14.79
C THR A 21 7.10 10.61 -13.88
N LYS A 22 7.82 9.48 -13.88
CA LYS A 22 9.05 9.29 -13.10
C LYS A 22 10.16 8.68 -13.95
N ARG A 23 11.34 9.31 -13.89
CA ARG A 23 12.57 8.84 -14.56
C ARG A 23 13.71 8.68 -13.57
N TYR A 24 14.57 7.71 -13.84
CA TYR A 24 15.87 7.50 -13.22
C TYR A 24 16.94 7.57 -14.31
N GLY A 25 17.62 8.69 -14.43
CA GLY A 25 18.48 8.96 -15.58
C GLY A 25 17.68 8.87 -16.89
N ASN A 26 18.11 8.00 -17.79
CA ASN A 26 17.43 7.76 -19.08
C ASN A 26 16.27 6.75 -18.99
N PHE A 27 16.16 6.01 -17.90
CA PHE A 27 15.11 5.02 -17.71
C PHE A 27 13.81 5.65 -17.22
N GLN A 28 12.71 5.47 -17.96
CA GLN A 28 11.38 5.95 -17.59
C GLN A 28 10.62 4.85 -16.84
N ALA A 29 10.59 4.97 -15.52
CA ALA A 29 9.96 3.97 -14.64
C ALA A 29 8.45 4.12 -14.56
N ILE A 30 7.91 5.35 -14.72
CA ILE A 30 6.47 5.66 -14.76
C ILE A 30 6.25 6.63 -15.92
N ASN A 31 5.25 6.34 -16.76
CA ASN A 31 4.96 7.07 -17.97
C ASN A 31 3.47 7.43 -18.04
N ASP A 32 3.16 8.69 -17.69
CA ASP A 32 1.81 9.28 -17.78
C ASP A 32 0.73 8.47 -17.04
N VAL A 33 1.05 7.99 -15.83
CA VAL A 33 0.13 7.19 -15.01
C VAL A 33 -0.92 8.05 -14.36
N SER A 34 -2.19 7.71 -14.58
CA SER A 34 -3.35 8.29 -13.91
C SER A 34 -4.17 7.17 -13.27
N LEU A 35 -4.52 7.31 -11.99
CA LEU A 35 -5.37 6.37 -11.25
C LEU A 35 -6.06 7.06 -10.08
N GLU A 36 -7.17 6.48 -9.64
CA GLU A 36 -7.90 6.89 -8.43
C GLU A 36 -8.21 5.68 -7.55
N VAL A 37 -8.07 5.88 -6.25
CA VAL A 37 -8.42 4.91 -5.20
C VAL A 37 -9.48 5.54 -4.32
N SER A 38 -10.66 4.95 -4.23
CA SER A 38 -11.73 5.44 -3.36
C SER A 38 -11.42 5.18 -1.88
N GLU A 39 -11.96 6.01 -0.98
CA GLU A 39 -11.87 5.75 0.46
C GLU A 39 -12.54 4.42 0.81
N GLY A 40 -11.89 3.59 1.64
CA GLY A 40 -12.37 2.26 2.03
C GLY A 40 -12.26 1.19 0.94
N ASP A 41 -11.63 1.47 -0.21
CA ASP A 41 -11.40 0.47 -1.24
C ASP A 41 -10.21 -0.45 -0.89
N PHE A 42 -10.26 -1.68 -1.41
CA PHE A 42 -9.13 -2.61 -1.38
C PHE A 42 -8.64 -2.80 -2.81
N VAL A 43 -7.54 -2.14 -3.14
CA VAL A 43 -6.96 -2.15 -4.50
C VAL A 43 -5.79 -3.11 -4.58
N GLY A 44 -5.85 -4.04 -5.53
CA GLY A 44 -4.72 -4.84 -5.99
C GLY A 44 -4.02 -4.14 -7.16
N PHE A 45 -2.75 -3.79 -6.97
CA PHE A 45 -1.91 -3.15 -7.97
C PHE A 45 -0.91 -4.17 -8.51
N LEU A 46 -1.23 -4.76 -9.66
CA LEU A 46 -0.52 -5.88 -10.26
C LEU A 46 0.41 -5.41 -11.36
N GLY A 47 1.45 -6.20 -11.61
CA GLY A 47 2.36 -5.97 -12.74
C GLY A 47 3.59 -6.87 -12.64
N PRO A 48 4.29 -7.11 -13.74
CA PRO A 48 5.55 -7.86 -13.72
C PRO A 48 6.64 -7.12 -12.92
N ASN A 49 7.76 -7.81 -12.67
CA ASN A 49 8.92 -7.17 -12.05
C ASN A 49 9.45 -6.06 -12.96
N GLY A 50 9.77 -4.91 -12.37
CA GLY A 50 10.20 -3.74 -13.13
C GLY A 50 9.09 -2.92 -13.78
N ALA A 51 7.81 -3.30 -13.66
CA ALA A 51 6.69 -2.56 -14.26
C ALA A 51 6.45 -1.16 -13.68
N GLY A 52 7.05 -0.81 -12.53
CA GLY A 52 6.91 0.49 -11.89
C GLY A 52 6.10 0.49 -10.58
N LYS A 53 5.69 -0.68 -10.04
CA LYS A 53 4.87 -0.80 -8.82
C LYS A 53 5.51 -0.10 -7.61
N THR A 54 6.68 -0.52 -7.20
CA THR A 54 7.42 0.06 -6.06
C THR A 54 7.75 1.55 -6.30
N THR A 55 8.07 1.93 -7.54
CA THR A 55 8.30 3.34 -7.89
C THR A 55 7.04 4.18 -7.69
N THR A 56 5.87 3.67 -8.09
CA THR A 56 4.58 4.34 -7.86
C THR A 56 4.32 4.53 -6.37
N ILE A 57 4.51 3.49 -5.56
CA ILE A 57 4.42 3.56 -4.09
C ILE A 57 5.37 4.61 -3.52
N HIS A 58 6.63 4.62 -3.95
CA HIS A 58 7.61 5.60 -3.47
C HIS A 58 7.24 7.05 -3.81
N CYS A 59 6.61 7.28 -4.97
CA CYS A 59 6.09 8.60 -5.31
C CYS A 59 4.89 9.01 -4.43
N ILE A 60 3.93 8.09 -4.19
CA ILE A 60 2.77 8.36 -3.34
C ILE A 60 3.19 8.68 -1.90
N THR A 61 4.17 7.95 -1.36
CA THR A 61 4.63 8.09 0.02
C THR A 61 5.65 9.21 0.22
N GLY A 62 6.09 9.87 -0.89
CA GLY A 62 7.10 10.93 -0.87
C GLY A 62 8.52 10.43 -0.56
N LEU A 63 8.79 9.13 -0.76
CA LEU A 63 10.15 8.55 -0.72
C LEU A 63 10.93 8.83 -2.00
N SER A 64 10.25 9.13 -3.10
CA SER A 64 10.86 9.49 -4.38
C SER A 64 10.13 10.68 -4.99
N ASN A 65 10.89 11.65 -5.49
CA ASN A 65 10.36 12.77 -6.27
C ASN A 65 9.98 12.29 -7.67
N PHE A 66 9.07 13.01 -8.33
CA PHE A 66 8.63 12.76 -9.71
C PHE A 66 8.83 14.02 -10.57
N GLN A 67 8.89 13.88 -11.89
CA GLN A 67 9.22 14.99 -12.80
C GLN A 67 7.98 15.68 -13.37
N ALA A 68 6.85 14.97 -13.51
CA ALA A 68 5.62 15.55 -14.03
C ALA A 68 4.38 14.88 -13.42
N GLY A 69 3.25 15.57 -13.48
CA GLY A 69 1.98 15.15 -12.90
C GLY A 69 1.77 15.64 -11.48
N SER A 70 0.76 15.10 -10.81
CA SER A 70 0.44 15.39 -9.41
C SER A 70 -0.04 14.14 -8.68
N ILE A 71 0.15 14.14 -7.37
CA ILE A 71 -0.37 13.10 -6.48
C ILE A 71 -1.11 13.79 -5.34
N GLU A 72 -2.34 13.36 -5.11
CA GLU A 72 -3.17 13.86 -4.02
C GLU A 72 -3.58 12.70 -3.09
N VAL A 73 -3.61 12.99 -1.78
CA VAL A 73 -4.13 12.11 -0.73
C VAL A 73 -5.25 12.85 -0.03
N PHE A 74 -6.50 12.36 -0.15
CA PHE A 74 -7.70 13.05 0.32
C PHE A 74 -7.77 14.51 -0.16
N GLY A 75 -7.43 14.75 -1.44
CA GLY A 75 -7.43 16.09 -2.06
C GLY A 75 -6.28 17.00 -1.64
N MET A 76 -5.32 16.52 -0.84
CA MET A 76 -4.13 17.25 -0.43
C MET A 76 -2.93 16.81 -1.27
N ASP A 77 -2.16 17.77 -1.81
CA ASP A 77 -0.96 17.51 -2.60
C ASP A 77 0.15 16.90 -1.73
N VAL A 78 0.70 15.74 -2.12
CA VAL A 78 1.69 15.00 -1.31
C VAL A 78 3.04 15.73 -1.19
N VAL A 79 3.33 16.69 -2.06
CA VAL A 79 4.56 17.49 -2.02
C VAL A 79 4.37 18.75 -1.17
N LYS A 80 3.28 19.50 -1.41
CA LYS A 80 3.00 20.76 -0.71
C LYS A 80 2.51 20.52 0.71
N ASP A 81 1.59 19.56 0.88
CA ASP A 81 0.94 19.23 2.14
C ASP A 81 1.55 18.00 2.84
N TYR A 82 2.84 17.68 2.60
CA TYR A 82 3.48 16.43 3.06
C TYR A 82 3.33 16.17 4.57
N ARG A 83 3.30 17.21 5.40
CA ARG A 83 3.12 17.07 6.86
C ARG A 83 1.72 16.58 7.24
N ARG A 84 0.73 16.82 6.38
CA ARG A 84 -0.67 16.43 6.58
C ARG A 84 -0.97 15.09 5.91
N THR A 85 -0.34 14.79 4.78
CA THR A 85 -0.58 13.57 4.00
C THR A 85 0.16 12.36 4.55
N ARG A 86 1.42 12.51 4.98
CA ARG A 86 2.23 11.39 5.50
C ARG A 86 1.62 10.66 6.69
N PRO A 87 1.05 11.33 7.71
CA PRO A 87 0.39 10.65 8.83
C PRO A 87 -0.84 9.82 8.42
N LEU A 88 -1.42 10.10 7.25
CA LEU A 88 -2.57 9.34 6.73
C LEU A 88 -2.17 8.03 6.08
N ILE A 89 -0.87 7.81 5.82
CA ILE A 89 -0.34 6.67 5.08
C ILE A 89 0.53 5.81 5.99
N GLY A 90 0.20 4.53 6.08
CA GLY A 90 1.07 3.48 6.61
C GLY A 90 1.74 2.72 5.47
N LEU A 91 3.06 2.65 5.46
CA LEU A 91 3.82 1.93 4.43
C LEU A 91 4.45 0.67 5.02
N CYS A 92 4.13 -0.48 4.43
CA CYS A 92 4.85 -1.73 4.61
C CYS A 92 5.68 -1.99 3.34
N PRO A 93 6.99 -1.69 3.34
CA PRO A 93 7.85 -1.88 2.18
C PRO A 93 8.21 -3.35 1.98
N GLN A 94 8.71 -3.67 0.79
CA GLN A 94 9.21 -5.00 0.47
C GLN A 94 10.48 -5.33 1.27
N GLU A 95 11.39 -4.36 1.43
CA GLU A 95 12.66 -4.54 2.13
C GLU A 95 12.59 -4.24 3.62
N PHE A 96 13.46 -4.89 4.40
CA PHE A 96 13.56 -4.76 5.85
C PHE A 96 14.45 -3.58 6.25
N ASN A 97 14.03 -2.34 6.00
CA ASN A 97 14.76 -1.13 6.38
C ASN A 97 14.38 -0.68 7.81
N LEU A 98 14.90 -1.38 8.81
CA LEU A 98 14.70 -1.08 10.24
C LEU A 98 16.04 -0.95 10.94
N ASP A 99 16.08 -0.12 12.00
CA ASP A 99 17.28 0.01 12.83
C ASP A 99 17.60 -1.33 13.50
N PRO A 100 18.78 -1.91 13.22
CA PRO A 100 19.14 -3.24 13.71
C PRO A 100 19.46 -3.27 15.22
N PHE A 101 19.67 -2.12 15.86
CA PHE A 101 20.07 -1.99 17.27
C PHE A 101 18.90 -1.68 18.20
N LEU A 102 17.74 -1.35 17.66
CA LEU A 102 16.55 -1.10 18.46
C LEU A 102 15.80 -2.40 18.76
N THR A 103 15.17 -2.44 19.94
CA THR A 103 14.18 -3.47 20.24
C THR A 103 12.94 -3.27 19.39
N ILE A 104 12.20 -4.36 19.12
CA ILE A 104 11.03 -4.27 18.27
C ILE A 104 9.93 -3.38 18.84
N GLU A 105 9.79 -3.31 20.19
CA GLU A 105 8.87 -2.35 20.82
C GLU A 105 9.32 -0.92 20.56
N ASN A 106 10.61 -0.61 20.72
CA ASN A 106 11.14 0.73 20.50
C ASN A 106 11.02 1.18 19.03
N ILE A 107 11.22 0.28 18.05
CA ILE A 107 10.98 0.57 16.62
C ILE A 107 9.56 1.10 16.43
N LEU A 108 8.55 0.44 17.00
CA LEU A 108 7.15 0.85 16.87
C LEU A 108 6.85 2.16 17.62
N VAL A 109 7.38 2.31 18.83
CA VAL A 109 7.19 3.51 19.65
C VAL A 109 7.79 4.74 18.97
N TYR A 110 9.00 4.64 18.43
CA TYR A 110 9.62 5.74 17.67
C TYR A 110 8.86 6.04 16.38
N GLN A 111 8.44 5.01 15.65
CA GLN A 111 7.62 5.20 14.44
C GLN A 111 6.34 5.98 14.75
N ALA A 112 5.61 5.61 15.80
CA ALA A 112 4.42 6.35 16.24
C ALA A 112 4.75 7.79 16.64
N GLY A 113 5.87 8.00 17.33
CA GLY A 113 6.35 9.31 17.74
C GLY A 113 6.65 10.24 16.56
N TYR A 114 7.20 9.73 15.43
CA TYR A 114 7.41 10.51 14.20
C TYR A 114 6.09 11.07 13.63
N PHE A 115 4.97 10.43 13.91
CA PHE A 115 3.64 10.88 13.50
C PHE A 115 2.87 11.61 14.61
N GLY A 116 3.57 12.02 15.70
CA GLY A 116 3.00 12.84 16.76
C GLY A 116 2.16 12.07 17.78
N VAL A 117 2.22 10.74 17.80
CA VAL A 117 1.52 9.94 18.83
C VAL A 117 2.24 10.07 20.15
N PRO A 118 1.56 10.48 21.26
CA PRO A 118 2.17 10.57 22.58
C PRO A 118 2.77 9.23 23.04
N LYS A 119 3.91 9.26 23.75
CA LYS A 119 4.66 8.05 24.12
C LYS A 119 3.81 6.99 24.82
N ILE A 120 2.91 7.41 25.72
CA ILE A 120 2.01 6.50 26.46
C ILE A 120 1.11 5.73 25.50
N ASP A 121 0.50 6.42 24.54
CA ASP A 121 -0.38 5.82 23.52
C ASP A 121 0.43 4.99 22.52
N ALA A 122 1.62 5.45 22.13
CA ALA A 122 2.52 4.72 21.26
C ALA A 122 2.91 3.36 21.85
N VAL A 123 3.27 3.30 23.14
CA VAL A 123 3.57 2.03 23.84
C VAL A 123 2.35 1.13 23.87
N LYS A 124 1.17 1.67 24.20
CA LYS A 124 -0.08 0.89 24.22
C LYS A 124 -0.40 0.28 22.85
N ARG A 125 -0.34 1.09 21.79
CA ARG A 125 -0.58 0.63 20.41
C ARG A 125 0.47 -0.39 19.96
N ALA A 126 1.75 -0.13 20.23
CA ALA A 126 2.84 -1.04 19.89
C ALA A 126 2.61 -2.42 20.53
N ARG A 127 2.29 -2.49 21.82
CA ARG A 127 2.05 -3.75 22.52
C ARG A 127 0.82 -4.48 22.00
N ALA A 128 -0.27 -3.78 21.71
CA ALA A 128 -1.47 -4.38 21.11
C ALA A 128 -1.17 -5.01 19.73
N LEU A 129 -0.42 -4.32 18.88
CA LEU A 129 -0.02 -4.85 17.58
C LEU A 129 0.96 -6.03 17.71
N LEU A 130 1.96 -5.94 18.60
CA LEU A 130 2.89 -7.05 18.85
C LEU A 130 2.15 -8.28 19.36
N HIS A 131 1.15 -8.12 20.24
CA HIS A 131 0.31 -9.23 20.71
C HIS A 131 -0.50 -9.84 19.56
N HIS A 132 -1.20 -9.02 18.76
CA HIS A 132 -1.99 -9.48 17.62
C HIS A 132 -1.13 -10.29 16.62
N PHE A 133 0.08 -9.85 16.36
CA PHE A 133 1.03 -10.52 15.45
C PHE A 133 1.90 -11.58 16.13
N ARG A 134 1.60 -12.00 17.40
CA ARG A 134 2.33 -13.01 18.17
C ARG A 134 3.84 -12.71 18.28
N LEU A 135 4.15 -11.44 18.56
CA LEU A 135 5.51 -10.93 18.77
C LEU A 135 5.72 -10.37 20.19
N ASP A 136 4.73 -10.46 21.08
CA ASP A 136 4.73 -9.88 22.41
C ASP A 136 5.87 -10.41 23.31
N GLU A 137 6.13 -11.72 23.28
CA GLU A 137 7.27 -12.33 24.00
C GLU A 137 8.64 -11.88 23.48
N LYS A 138 8.69 -11.37 22.25
CA LYS A 138 9.90 -10.91 21.57
C LYS A 138 10.11 -9.40 21.62
N LYS A 139 9.23 -8.64 22.29
CA LYS A 139 9.21 -7.16 22.29
C LYS A 139 10.55 -6.52 22.70
N ASN A 140 11.34 -7.18 23.53
CA ASN A 140 12.65 -6.71 23.99
C ASN A 140 13.82 -7.23 23.13
N LEU A 141 13.57 -8.03 22.10
CA LEU A 141 14.61 -8.50 21.20
C LEU A 141 14.98 -7.44 20.15
N ASP A 142 16.26 -7.41 19.80
CA ASP A 142 16.72 -6.61 18.65
C ASP A 142 16.17 -7.18 17.35
N PHE A 143 15.92 -6.29 16.38
CA PHE A 143 15.44 -6.66 15.06
C PHE A 143 16.25 -7.76 14.37
N ARG A 144 17.59 -7.78 14.55
CA ARG A 144 18.48 -8.78 13.97
C ARG A 144 18.16 -10.21 14.37
N LYS A 145 17.64 -10.39 15.59
CA LYS A 145 17.34 -11.72 16.16
C LYS A 145 16.02 -12.33 15.67
N LEU A 146 15.28 -11.61 14.81
CA LEU A 146 14.01 -12.07 14.29
C LEU A 146 14.19 -12.95 13.04
N SER A 147 13.34 -13.97 12.88
CA SER A 147 13.18 -14.72 11.64
C SER A 147 12.59 -13.84 10.52
N GLY A 148 12.67 -14.27 9.26
CA GLY A 148 12.09 -13.55 8.13
C GLY A 148 10.58 -13.27 8.31
N GLY A 149 9.81 -14.29 8.71
CA GLY A 149 8.39 -14.14 8.97
C GLY A 149 8.07 -13.20 10.15
N MET A 150 8.89 -13.21 11.22
CA MET A 150 8.77 -12.26 12.34
C MET A 150 9.08 -10.83 11.89
N LYS A 151 10.10 -10.65 11.05
CA LYS A 151 10.43 -9.33 10.46
C LYS A 151 9.27 -8.80 9.61
N ARG A 152 8.64 -9.67 8.80
CA ARG A 152 7.48 -9.29 7.97
C ARG A 152 6.30 -8.83 8.84
N ARG A 153 5.98 -9.57 9.90
CA ARG A 153 4.94 -9.17 10.87
C ARG A 153 5.25 -7.84 11.55
N LEU A 154 6.51 -7.60 11.92
CA LEU A 154 6.94 -6.32 12.51
C LEU A 154 6.79 -5.15 11.54
N LEU A 155 7.07 -5.32 10.23
CA LEU A 155 6.84 -4.27 9.23
C LEU A 155 5.35 -3.87 9.14
N LEU A 156 4.44 -4.85 9.22
CA LEU A 156 3.00 -4.57 9.28
C LEU A 156 2.64 -3.80 10.56
N CYS A 157 3.15 -4.21 11.73
CA CYS A 157 2.97 -3.45 12.97
C CYS A 157 3.46 -2.01 12.81
N ARG A 158 4.64 -1.80 12.20
CA ARG A 158 5.21 -0.47 11.97
C ARG A 158 4.34 0.39 11.07
N ALA A 159 3.78 -0.19 10.01
CA ALA A 159 2.89 0.53 9.11
C ALA A 159 1.58 0.97 9.79
N LEU A 160 1.15 0.26 10.84
CA LEU A 160 -0.15 0.45 11.50
C LEU A 160 -0.08 1.24 12.80
N VAL A 161 1.08 1.35 13.46
CA VAL A 161 1.18 1.84 14.83
C VAL A 161 0.68 3.28 15.05
N HIS A 162 0.73 4.13 14.03
CA HIS A 162 0.19 5.50 14.07
C HIS A 162 -1.27 5.61 13.61
N ASP A 163 -1.93 4.46 13.32
CA ASP A 163 -3.33 4.34 12.91
C ASP A 163 -3.68 5.12 11.62
N PRO A 164 -3.01 4.82 10.49
CA PRO A 164 -3.23 5.50 9.23
C PRO A 164 -4.62 5.20 8.64
N LYS A 165 -5.13 6.10 7.77
CA LYS A 165 -6.33 5.86 6.98
C LYS A 165 -6.08 4.99 5.75
N ILE A 166 -4.88 5.09 5.18
CA ILE A 166 -4.45 4.34 4.00
C ILE A 166 -3.31 3.42 4.40
N LEU A 167 -3.38 2.15 4.03
CA LEU A 167 -2.31 1.18 4.18
C LEU A 167 -1.78 0.80 2.81
N ILE A 168 -0.52 1.12 2.54
CA ILE A 168 0.19 0.75 1.31
C ILE A 168 1.13 -0.42 1.64
N LEU A 169 0.98 -1.50 0.90
CA LEU A 169 1.69 -2.75 1.12
C LEU A 169 2.45 -3.16 -0.15
N ASP A 170 3.78 -3.20 -0.07
CA ASP A 170 4.61 -3.64 -1.19
C ASP A 170 5.02 -5.10 -0.98
N GLU A 171 4.32 -6.02 -1.66
CA GLU A 171 4.50 -7.47 -1.58
C GLU A 171 4.54 -8.01 -0.13
N PRO A 172 3.51 -7.78 0.69
CA PRO A 172 3.56 -8.04 2.14
C PRO A 172 3.69 -9.52 2.50
N THR A 173 3.36 -10.43 1.60
CA THR A 173 3.40 -11.89 1.82
C THR A 173 4.56 -12.58 1.10
N ALA A 174 5.45 -11.82 0.44
CA ALA A 174 6.60 -12.40 -0.25
C ALA A 174 7.50 -13.16 0.74
N GLY A 175 7.78 -14.43 0.44
CA GLY A 175 8.58 -15.31 1.29
C GLY A 175 7.89 -15.75 2.59
N ALA A 176 6.61 -15.47 2.78
CA ALA A 176 5.83 -16.00 3.90
C ALA A 176 5.36 -17.43 3.62
N ASP A 177 5.35 -18.26 4.66
CA ASP A 177 4.68 -19.56 4.63
C ASP A 177 3.16 -19.41 4.51
N LEU A 178 2.46 -20.52 4.25
CA LEU A 178 1.03 -20.51 3.99
C LEU A 178 0.22 -19.99 5.21
N GLU A 179 0.60 -20.39 6.42
CA GLU A 179 -0.10 -19.98 7.66
C GLU A 179 0.03 -18.47 7.88
N LEU A 180 1.24 -17.93 7.77
CA LEU A 180 1.48 -16.50 7.91
C LEU A 180 0.76 -15.70 6.82
N ARG A 181 0.74 -16.19 5.56
CA ARG A 181 0.03 -15.56 4.45
C ARG A 181 -1.46 -15.43 4.77
N HIS A 182 -2.12 -16.53 5.18
CA HIS A 182 -3.53 -16.50 5.55
C HIS A 182 -3.82 -15.60 6.75
N HIS A 183 -2.94 -15.58 7.74
CA HIS A 183 -3.06 -14.68 8.88
C HIS A 183 -3.03 -13.21 8.46
N ILE A 184 -2.07 -12.82 7.60
CA ILE A 184 -1.97 -11.47 7.04
C ILE A 184 -3.23 -11.14 6.23
N TRP A 185 -3.68 -12.02 5.34
CA TRP A 185 -4.86 -11.78 4.51
C TRP A 185 -6.12 -11.51 5.33
N ASN A 186 -6.39 -12.36 6.32
CA ASN A 186 -7.56 -12.18 7.19
C ASN A 186 -7.51 -10.84 7.93
N TYR A 187 -6.33 -10.46 8.43
CA TYR A 187 -6.16 -9.19 9.13
C TYR A 187 -6.35 -7.98 8.20
N LEU A 188 -5.84 -8.04 6.98
CA LEU A 188 -6.05 -6.98 5.99
C LEU A 188 -7.53 -6.83 5.60
N GLN A 189 -8.25 -7.95 5.45
CA GLN A 189 -9.70 -7.91 5.22
C GLN A 189 -10.45 -7.27 6.39
N GLU A 190 -10.09 -7.62 7.63
CA GLU A 190 -10.67 -7.01 8.83
C GLU A 190 -10.43 -5.49 8.87
N LEU A 191 -9.21 -5.02 8.61
CA LEU A 191 -8.88 -3.60 8.54
C LEU A 191 -9.69 -2.88 7.45
N ASN A 192 -9.87 -3.50 6.29
CA ASN A 192 -10.67 -2.93 5.21
C ASN A 192 -12.16 -2.86 5.57
N HIS A 193 -12.72 -3.90 6.21
CA HIS A 193 -14.09 -3.87 6.73
C HIS A 193 -14.30 -2.79 7.79
N GLN A 194 -13.25 -2.42 8.55
CA GLN A 194 -13.25 -1.28 9.48
C GLN A 194 -13.12 0.09 8.78
N GLY A 195 -13.09 0.11 7.44
CA GLY A 195 -13.06 1.33 6.63
C GLY A 195 -11.67 1.82 6.22
N LYS A 196 -10.59 1.08 6.50
CA LYS A 196 -9.26 1.45 6.01
C LYS A 196 -9.15 1.21 4.50
N THR A 197 -8.56 2.17 3.79
CA THR A 197 -8.21 2.02 2.38
C THR A 197 -6.92 1.20 2.28
N ILE A 198 -6.90 0.18 1.42
CA ILE A 198 -5.73 -0.68 1.24
C ILE A 198 -5.27 -0.65 -0.22
N PHE A 199 -3.99 -0.37 -0.42
CA PHE A 199 -3.32 -0.39 -1.72
C PHE A 199 -2.21 -1.45 -1.66
N LEU A 200 -2.43 -2.59 -2.31
CA LEU A 200 -1.59 -3.77 -2.23
C LEU A 200 -0.89 -4.02 -3.56
N THR A 201 0.45 -4.05 -3.58
CA THR A 201 1.16 -4.63 -4.72
C THR A 201 1.42 -6.11 -4.46
N THR A 202 1.22 -6.91 -5.47
CA THR A 202 1.54 -8.34 -5.43
C THR A 202 1.79 -8.88 -6.84
N HIS A 203 2.51 -9.97 -6.91
CA HIS A 203 2.63 -10.81 -8.10
C HIS A 203 1.88 -12.16 -7.92
N TYR A 204 1.28 -12.38 -6.74
CA TYR A 204 0.44 -13.56 -6.47
C TYR A 204 -1.01 -13.28 -6.87
N MET A 205 -1.48 -13.95 -7.93
CA MET A 205 -2.85 -13.77 -8.43
C MET A 205 -3.90 -14.15 -7.39
N GLU A 206 -3.67 -15.22 -6.64
CA GLU A 206 -4.56 -15.67 -5.55
C GLU A 206 -4.76 -14.58 -4.48
N GLU A 207 -3.69 -13.87 -4.09
CA GLU A 207 -3.77 -12.77 -3.13
C GLU A 207 -4.64 -11.63 -3.66
N ALA A 208 -4.43 -11.24 -4.92
CA ALA A 208 -5.23 -10.21 -5.57
C ALA A 208 -6.71 -10.62 -5.72
N GLU A 209 -6.98 -11.85 -6.15
CA GLU A 209 -8.35 -12.38 -6.28
C GLU A 209 -9.09 -12.45 -4.95
N ARG A 210 -8.39 -12.87 -3.89
CA ARG A 210 -8.99 -13.03 -2.57
C ARG A 210 -9.29 -11.69 -1.88
N LEU A 211 -8.37 -10.73 -1.98
CA LEU A 211 -8.40 -9.52 -1.16
C LEU A 211 -9.00 -8.32 -1.87
N SER A 212 -8.74 -8.18 -3.17
CA SER A 212 -9.03 -6.92 -3.87
C SER A 212 -10.46 -6.85 -4.36
N LYS A 213 -11.04 -5.66 -4.25
CA LYS A 213 -12.30 -5.28 -4.89
C LYS A 213 -12.03 -4.64 -6.26
N THR A 214 -11.00 -3.81 -6.32
CA THR A 214 -10.54 -3.13 -7.53
C THR A 214 -9.16 -3.69 -7.91
N ILE A 215 -8.95 -3.94 -9.20
CA ILE A 215 -7.66 -4.39 -9.75
C ILE A 215 -7.17 -3.37 -10.77
N MET A 216 -5.92 -2.95 -10.57
CA MET A 216 -5.19 -2.11 -11.50
C MET A 216 -3.95 -2.87 -11.96
N ILE A 217 -3.69 -2.88 -13.26
CA ILE A 217 -2.52 -3.56 -13.83
C ILE A 217 -1.62 -2.51 -14.46
N ILE A 218 -0.35 -2.53 -14.05
CA ILE A 218 0.71 -1.69 -14.62
C ILE A 218 1.70 -2.56 -15.38
N ASP A 219 2.09 -2.12 -16.57
CA ASP A 219 3.17 -2.72 -17.34
C ASP A 219 4.00 -1.62 -18.02
N LYS A 220 5.34 -1.80 -18.05
CA LYS A 220 6.30 -0.83 -18.63
C LYS A 220 6.01 0.63 -18.24
N GLY A 221 5.62 0.85 -16.98
CA GLY A 221 5.32 2.17 -16.41
C GLY A 221 3.98 2.77 -16.84
N LYS A 222 3.07 2.03 -17.46
CA LYS A 222 1.74 2.47 -17.89
C LYS A 222 0.64 1.63 -17.26
N ILE A 223 -0.52 2.24 -16.96
CA ILE A 223 -1.71 1.49 -16.55
C ILE A 223 -2.32 0.85 -17.80
N VAL A 224 -2.35 -0.49 -17.83
CA VAL A 224 -2.96 -1.26 -18.91
C VAL A 224 -4.38 -1.72 -18.61
N HIS A 225 -4.76 -1.73 -17.33
CA HIS A 225 -6.12 -2.00 -16.86
C HIS A 225 -6.41 -1.30 -15.53
N SER A 226 -7.66 -0.85 -15.36
CA SER A 226 -8.19 -0.37 -14.07
C SER A 226 -9.70 -0.63 -14.02
N GLY A 227 -10.16 -1.40 -13.03
CA GLY A 227 -11.59 -1.75 -12.89
C GLY A 227 -11.87 -2.69 -11.74
N THR A 228 -13.13 -3.11 -11.60
CA THR A 228 -13.52 -4.06 -10.57
C THR A 228 -12.99 -5.46 -10.90
N LYS A 229 -12.67 -6.23 -9.86
CA LYS A 229 -12.25 -7.62 -10.01
C LYS A 229 -13.28 -8.45 -10.79
N GLU A 230 -14.56 -8.28 -10.45
CA GLU A 230 -15.66 -8.99 -11.08
C GLU A 230 -15.73 -8.74 -12.60
N ALA A 231 -15.53 -7.49 -13.03
CA ALA A 231 -15.50 -7.16 -14.46
C ALA A 231 -14.30 -7.79 -15.16
N LEU A 232 -13.14 -7.80 -14.50
CA LEU A 232 -11.90 -8.34 -15.06
C LEU A 232 -11.93 -9.88 -15.17
N THR A 233 -12.56 -10.56 -14.21
CA THR A 233 -12.59 -12.04 -14.14
C THR A 233 -13.89 -12.65 -14.65
N LYS A 234 -14.77 -11.88 -15.30
CA LYS A 234 -16.09 -12.32 -15.75
C LYS A 234 -16.04 -13.56 -16.67
N ASP A 235 -15.12 -13.57 -17.63
CA ASP A 235 -15.06 -14.57 -18.69
C ASP A 235 -13.85 -15.52 -18.57
N GLN A 236 -12.91 -15.23 -17.67
CA GLN A 236 -11.68 -16.02 -17.48
C GLN A 236 -10.98 -15.69 -16.17
N SER A 237 -9.99 -16.53 -15.76
CA SER A 237 -9.20 -16.30 -14.55
C SER A 237 -8.40 -14.99 -14.62
N LEU A 238 -8.11 -14.40 -13.45
CA LEU A 238 -7.26 -13.21 -13.34
C LEU A 238 -5.89 -13.44 -13.98
N GLU A 239 -5.30 -14.63 -13.76
CA GLU A 239 -3.99 -14.98 -14.31
C GLU A 239 -3.96 -14.93 -15.84
N LYS A 240 -4.98 -15.55 -16.48
CA LYS A 240 -5.06 -15.54 -17.96
C LYS A 240 -5.23 -14.11 -18.50
N ARG A 241 -6.12 -13.33 -17.86
CA ARG A 241 -6.33 -11.93 -18.25
C ARG A 241 -5.07 -11.08 -18.06
N PHE A 242 -4.36 -11.27 -16.95
CA PHE A 242 -3.10 -10.60 -16.67
C PHE A 242 -2.06 -10.88 -17.77
N LEU A 243 -1.89 -12.16 -18.15
CA LEU A 243 -0.95 -12.56 -19.19
C LEU A 243 -1.31 -11.96 -20.57
N GLU A 244 -2.59 -11.89 -20.92
CA GLU A 244 -3.06 -11.26 -22.17
C GLU A 244 -2.71 -9.77 -22.19
N LEU A 245 -3.03 -9.03 -21.11
CA LEU A 245 -2.82 -7.60 -21.03
C LEU A 245 -1.32 -7.21 -20.99
N THR A 246 -0.49 -8.03 -20.36
CA THR A 246 0.96 -7.76 -20.28
C THR A 246 1.73 -8.26 -21.52
N LYS A 247 1.23 -9.25 -22.27
CA LYS A 247 1.81 -9.67 -23.54
C LYS A 247 1.48 -8.68 -24.66
N ALA A 248 0.23 -8.20 -24.75
CA ALA A 248 -0.15 -7.20 -25.75
C ALA A 248 0.66 -5.90 -25.64
N ALA A 249 1.05 -5.51 -24.42
CA ALA A 249 1.93 -4.36 -24.18
C ALA A 249 3.43 -4.66 -24.50
N ALA A 250 3.80 -5.90 -24.87
CA ALA A 250 5.16 -6.26 -25.27
C ALA A 250 5.39 -6.09 -26.78
N ASP A 251 4.32 -6.10 -27.56
CA ASP A 251 4.36 -6.02 -29.04
C ASP A 251 4.20 -4.57 -29.56
N ASP A 252 3.92 -3.58 -28.69
CA ASP A 252 3.90 -2.13 -28.94
C ASP A 252 5.18 -1.44 -28.42
#